data_ab8881959d8faca0aff312fe70d7fd83
#
_entry.id   ab8881959d8faca0aff312fe70d7fd83
#
_cell.length_a   1.000
_cell.length_b   1.000
_cell.length_c   1.000
_cell.angle_alpha   90.00
_cell.angle_beta   90.00
_cell.angle_gamma   90.00
#
_symmetry.space_group_name_H-M   'P 1'
#
loop_
_entity.id
_entity.type
_entity.pdbx_description
1 polymer ?
#
loop_
_entity_poly.entity_id
_entity_poly.type
_entity_poly.pdbx_seq_one_letter_code
_entity_poly.pdbx_strand_id
1 'polypeptide(L)'
;MAEDFFQGYWGASLEVLKKYNCRVWSQAECQTTGGLFKGTILPRAAFQDDQHIVMKVNTGYNIGVDISTITGMVETDYKKANYHIPEKEFPYTEGLPHVKLLGTGGTIASRLDYRTGAVIPAFSPGELYGAVPELADICNLDTEKVFAVFSENMSPKEYIALAKKIGEEIQNGIDGIVIGHGTDTLAHTAAALTFMCQNLPVPIVLVGSQRSSDRPSSDAALNLMHAMTAAGHGDVAEVMVCMFGPTSDEYGFLHRGTRVRKMHSSYRSTFRTIGDTPVATVDRKRGVVPNKEVYNHRRADRDVKIIPTFDDRVAILYYYPGMKPDVLDALVDNGYQGIVWDGTGLGHVNRGMFDAIQRATDKGVHQYMTVQTIWGYAHMFVYDTGRDLMDRGIIPAGNMLAETAYIKLGWALGQTHDREEVKNIMLTPVNSEITPREPYNGYLVYQGGVPEVEEFVRKVHK
;
A
#
# COMPACT_ATOMS: atom_id res chain seq x y z
N MET A 1 14.72 3.84 -35.33
CA MET A 1 15.81 3.40 -34.42
C MET A 1 16.06 1.95 -34.71
N ALA A 2 17.33 1.54 -34.90
CA ALA A 2 17.68 0.12 -35.10
C ALA A 2 17.23 -0.67 -33.86
N GLU A 3 16.68 -1.86 -34.09
CA GLU A 3 16.19 -2.73 -33.00
C GLU A 3 17.41 -3.22 -32.19
N ASP A 4 17.45 -2.93 -30.90
CA ASP A 4 18.49 -3.42 -30.00
C ASP A 4 18.18 -4.87 -29.60
N PHE A 5 18.81 -5.81 -30.27
CA PHE A 5 18.63 -7.24 -30.04
C PHE A 5 19.26 -7.75 -28.74
N PHE A 6 20.01 -6.92 -28.01
CA PHE A 6 20.80 -7.37 -26.85
C PHE A 6 20.46 -6.62 -25.55
N GLN A 7 19.44 -5.90 -25.54
CA GLN A 7 18.85 -5.09 -24.45
C GLN A 7 19.45 -5.32 -23.04
N GLY A 8 20.40 -4.48 -22.63
CA GLY A 8 21.04 -4.52 -21.32
C GLY A 8 22.16 -5.54 -21.14
N TYR A 9 22.50 -6.36 -22.18
CA TYR A 9 23.70 -7.20 -22.17
C TYR A 9 24.91 -6.42 -22.66
N TRP A 10 26.03 -6.58 -21.98
CA TRP A 10 27.30 -5.95 -22.29
C TRP A 10 28.47 -6.88 -21.90
N GLY A 11 29.73 -6.52 -22.26
CA GLY A 11 30.91 -7.27 -21.86
C GLY A 11 30.86 -8.74 -22.25
N ALA A 12 31.26 -9.62 -21.36
CA ALA A 12 31.39 -11.05 -21.58
C ALA A 12 30.05 -11.73 -21.89
N SER A 13 28.97 -11.37 -21.28
CA SER A 13 27.63 -11.93 -21.53
C SER A 13 27.13 -11.61 -22.95
N LEU A 14 27.41 -10.40 -23.45
CA LEU A 14 27.09 -10.02 -24.82
C LEU A 14 27.90 -10.86 -25.84
N GLU A 15 29.18 -11.09 -25.61
CA GLU A 15 30.04 -11.89 -26.48
C GLU A 15 29.59 -13.36 -26.51
N VAL A 16 29.12 -13.90 -25.39
CA VAL A 16 28.54 -15.25 -25.34
C VAL A 16 27.27 -15.34 -26.19
N LEU A 17 26.36 -14.36 -26.07
CA LEU A 17 25.14 -14.32 -26.89
C LEU A 17 25.46 -14.24 -28.38
N LYS A 18 26.41 -13.41 -28.80
CA LYS A 18 26.87 -13.29 -30.17
C LYS A 18 27.53 -14.59 -30.68
N LYS A 19 28.39 -15.19 -29.85
CA LYS A 19 29.07 -16.45 -30.16
C LYS A 19 28.10 -17.56 -30.54
N TYR A 20 26.99 -17.66 -29.84
CA TYR A 20 25.97 -18.68 -30.06
C TYR A 20 24.83 -18.22 -30.98
N ASN A 21 24.92 -17.03 -31.57
CA ASN A 21 23.89 -16.42 -32.40
C ASN A 21 22.50 -16.37 -31.71
N CYS A 22 22.50 -16.14 -30.38
CA CYS A 22 21.30 -15.96 -29.56
C CYS A 22 21.12 -14.48 -29.22
N ARG A 23 19.90 -14.08 -28.99
CA ARG A 23 19.52 -12.70 -28.70
C ARG A 23 18.39 -12.66 -27.65
N VAL A 24 18.10 -11.49 -27.17
CA VAL A 24 16.92 -11.31 -26.30
C VAL A 24 15.65 -11.76 -27.05
N TRP A 25 14.81 -12.52 -26.37
CA TRP A 25 13.61 -13.21 -26.87
C TRP A 25 13.89 -14.51 -27.66
N SER A 26 15.14 -14.94 -27.85
CA SER A 26 15.41 -16.28 -28.33
C SER A 26 14.82 -17.32 -27.39
N GLN A 27 14.05 -18.26 -27.91
CA GLN A 27 13.80 -19.53 -27.26
C GLN A 27 15.09 -20.33 -27.42
N ALA A 28 15.73 -20.65 -26.32
CA ALA A 28 17.06 -21.27 -26.38
C ALA A 28 17.17 -22.52 -25.52
N GLU A 29 17.94 -23.48 -26.01
CA GLU A 29 18.47 -24.58 -25.23
C GLU A 29 19.90 -24.25 -24.82
N CYS A 30 20.12 -24.04 -23.53
CA CYS A 30 21.40 -23.67 -22.94
C CYS A 30 21.96 -24.85 -22.16
N GLN A 31 23.03 -25.48 -22.76
CA GLN A 31 23.77 -26.56 -22.14
C GLN A 31 24.83 -25.96 -21.22
N THR A 32 24.84 -26.39 -19.97
CA THR A 32 25.82 -25.97 -18.94
C THR A 32 26.51 -27.19 -18.36
N THR A 33 27.57 -26.99 -17.59
CA THR A 33 28.21 -28.05 -16.80
C THR A 33 27.27 -28.66 -15.76
N GLY A 34 26.20 -27.95 -15.34
CA GLY A 34 25.19 -28.40 -14.37
C GLY A 34 23.92 -29.00 -15.02
N GLY A 35 23.81 -29.00 -16.37
CA GLY A 35 22.64 -29.54 -17.06
C GLY A 35 22.12 -28.66 -18.19
N LEU A 36 20.98 -29.06 -18.76
CA LEU A 36 20.30 -28.36 -19.86
C LEU A 36 19.18 -27.50 -19.36
N PHE A 37 19.21 -26.19 -19.61
CA PHE A 37 18.14 -25.27 -19.41
C PHE A 37 17.43 -24.93 -20.70
N LYS A 38 16.10 -24.95 -20.70
CA LYS A 38 15.27 -24.58 -21.85
C LYS A 38 14.37 -23.42 -21.48
N GLY A 39 14.39 -22.38 -22.29
CA GLY A 39 13.58 -21.19 -21.99
C GLY A 39 13.88 -20.01 -22.90
N THR A 40 13.34 -18.87 -22.55
CA THR A 40 13.45 -17.59 -23.26
C THR A 40 14.55 -16.74 -22.66
N ILE A 41 15.45 -16.22 -23.50
CA ILE A 41 16.43 -15.21 -23.05
C ILE A 41 15.70 -13.89 -22.82
N LEU A 42 15.82 -13.35 -21.59
CA LEU A 42 15.17 -12.10 -21.20
C LEU A 42 16.11 -10.90 -21.31
N PRO A 43 15.58 -9.69 -21.50
CA PRO A 43 16.38 -8.46 -21.40
C PRO A 43 16.89 -8.24 -19.97
N ARG A 44 17.95 -7.44 -19.84
CA ARG A 44 18.56 -7.07 -18.55
C ARG A 44 18.64 -5.56 -18.38
N ALA A 45 18.75 -5.11 -17.12
CA ALA A 45 19.12 -3.74 -16.82
C ALA A 45 20.63 -3.53 -17.06
N ALA A 46 21.00 -2.41 -17.66
CA ALA A 46 22.37 -2.12 -18.08
C ALA A 46 23.40 -1.99 -16.93
N PHE A 47 22.93 -1.86 -15.69
CA PHE A 47 23.80 -1.76 -14.50
C PHE A 47 24.09 -3.12 -13.83
N GLN A 48 23.56 -4.22 -14.37
CA GLN A 48 23.85 -5.57 -13.85
C GLN A 48 25.23 -6.04 -14.31
N ASP A 49 25.73 -7.12 -13.68
CA ASP A 49 27.00 -7.73 -14.06
C ASP A 49 27.00 -8.24 -15.52
N ASP A 50 28.16 -8.56 -16.06
CA ASP A 50 28.32 -9.15 -17.41
C ASP A 50 28.60 -10.65 -17.36
N GLN A 51 28.37 -11.32 -16.22
CA GLN A 51 28.71 -12.73 -16.01
C GLN A 51 27.52 -13.68 -16.13
N HIS A 52 26.31 -13.18 -16.30
CA HIS A 52 25.10 -14.00 -16.34
C HIS A 52 24.23 -13.71 -17.56
N ILE A 53 23.59 -14.75 -18.09
CA ILE A 53 22.48 -14.64 -19.03
C ILE A 53 21.19 -14.97 -18.30
N VAL A 54 20.18 -14.11 -18.38
CA VAL A 54 18.90 -14.33 -17.73
C VAL A 54 17.96 -15.08 -18.65
N MET A 55 17.47 -16.23 -18.19
CA MET A 55 16.52 -17.06 -18.92
C MET A 55 15.23 -17.28 -18.12
N LYS A 56 14.09 -17.15 -18.78
CA LYS A 56 12.80 -17.64 -18.25
C LYS A 56 12.65 -19.09 -18.66
N VAL A 57 12.84 -20.00 -17.71
CA VAL A 57 12.71 -21.44 -17.97
C VAL A 57 11.27 -21.89 -18.06
N ASN A 58 11.02 -23.07 -18.64
CA ASN A 58 9.66 -23.60 -18.88
C ASN A 58 8.83 -23.82 -17.61
N THR A 59 9.47 -23.88 -16.44
CA THR A 59 8.81 -23.93 -15.14
C THR A 59 8.27 -22.57 -14.66
N GLY A 60 8.51 -21.49 -15.43
CA GLY A 60 8.07 -20.13 -15.12
C GLY A 60 9.06 -19.27 -14.33
N TYR A 61 10.18 -19.85 -13.86
CA TYR A 61 11.19 -19.09 -13.11
C TYR A 61 12.15 -18.35 -14.02
N ASN A 62 12.58 -17.18 -13.60
CA ASN A 62 13.71 -16.48 -14.19
C ASN A 62 14.97 -16.90 -13.43
N ILE A 63 15.95 -17.39 -14.16
CA ILE A 63 17.25 -17.82 -13.62
C ILE A 63 18.39 -17.04 -14.26
N GLY A 64 19.43 -16.74 -13.49
CA GLY A 64 20.71 -16.28 -14.02
C GLY A 64 21.60 -17.47 -14.31
N VAL A 65 21.99 -17.64 -15.57
CA VAL A 65 22.92 -18.68 -15.99
C VAL A 65 24.32 -18.08 -16.05
N ASP A 66 25.23 -18.56 -15.23
CA ASP A 66 26.63 -18.14 -15.23
C ASP A 66 27.28 -18.54 -16.54
N ILE A 67 27.81 -17.55 -17.28
CA ILE A 67 28.41 -17.76 -18.60
C ILE A 67 29.61 -18.70 -18.57
N SER A 68 30.34 -18.79 -17.45
CA SER A 68 31.47 -19.69 -17.28
C SER A 68 31.09 -21.19 -17.34
N THR A 69 29.81 -21.47 -17.02
CA THR A 69 29.26 -22.83 -17.02
C THR A 69 28.70 -23.25 -18.37
N ILE A 70 28.51 -22.31 -19.32
CA ILE A 70 27.87 -22.57 -20.61
C ILE A 70 28.82 -23.30 -21.54
N THR A 71 28.44 -24.52 -21.92
CA THR A 71 29.18 -25.36 -22.87
C THR A 71 28.59 -25.33 -24.28
N GLY A 72 27.32 -24.92 -24.40
CA GLY A 72 26.64 -24.78 -25.69
C GLY A 72 25.32 -24.02 -25.53
N MET A 73 24.90 -23.32 -26.60
CA MET A 73 23.58 -22.66 -26.64
C MET A 73 23.07 -22.69 -28.09
N VAL A 74 21.78 -22.98 -28.24
CA VAL A 74 21.13 -23.07 -29.56
C VAL A 74 19.82 -22.34 -29.51
N GLU A 75 19.60 -21.36 -30.41
CA GLU A 75 18.29 -20.77 -30.62
C GLU A 75 17.40 -21.80 -31.34
N THR A 76 16.29 -22.15 -30.71
CA THR A 76 15.30 -23.08 -31.27
C THR A 76 14.14 -22.35 -31.96
N ASP A 77 13.83 -21.13 -31.49
CA ASP A 77 12.80 -20.25 -32.04
C ASP A 77 13.08 -18.81 -31.59
N TYR A 78 12.50 -17.85 -32.29
CA TYR A 78 12.54 -16.45 -31.92
C TYR A 78 11.12 -15.90 -31.84
N LYS A 79 10.67 -15.58 -30.65
CA LYS A 79 9.35 -15.01 -30.45
C LYS A 79 9.46 -13.80 -29.53
N LYS A 80 9.45 -12.60 -30.10
CA LYS A 80 9.39 -11.37 -29.36
C LYS A 80 8.11 -11.41 -28.50
N ALA A 81 8.27 -11.21 -27.19
CA ALA A 81 7.12 -11.21 -26.30
C ALA A 81 6.16 -10.09 -26.72
N ASN A 82 4.98 -10.47 -27.10
CA ASN A 82 3.83 -9.60 -27.33
C ASN A 82 2.70 -10.18 -26.51
N TYR A 83 2.79 -9.93 -25.18
CA TYR A 83 1.80 -10.44 -24.27
C TYR A 83 0.63 -9.46 -24.23
N HIS A 84 -0.46 -9.85 -24.86
CA HIS A 84 -1.78 -9.27 -24.63
C HIS A 84 -2.60 -10.32 -23.90
N ILE A 85 -3.05 -10.01 -22.69
CA ILE A 85 -4.17 -10.75 -22.10
C ILE A 85 -5.37 -10.50 -23.01
N PRO A 86 -6.06 -11.52 -23.50
CA PRO A 86 -7.25 -11.31 -24.32
C PRO A 86 -8.26 -10.47 -23.55
N GLU A 87 -8.63 -9.32 -24.08
CA GLU A 87 -9.74 -8.55 -23.53
C GLU A 87 -11.01 -9.37 -23.72
N LYS A 88 -11.62 -9.76 -22.60
CA LYS A 88 -12.92 -10.41 -22.56
C LYS A 88 -13.93 -9.42 -22.01
N GLU A 89 -15.11 -9.36 -22.61
CA GLU A 89 -16.21 -8.62 -22.01
C GLU A 89 -16.54 -9.23 -20.64
N PHE A 90 -16.66 -8.37 -19.64
CA PHE A 90 -17.06 -8.80 -18.30
C PHE A 90 -18.56 -9.14 -18.32
N PRO A 91 -18.98 -10.35 -17.92
CA PRO A 91 -20.39 -10.73 -17.96
C PRO A 91 -21.19 -9.94 -16.93
N TYR A 92 -22.40 -9.53 -17.31
CA TYR A 92 -23.37 -8.96 -16.36
C TYR A 92 -24.24 -10.08 -15.78
N THR A 93 -24.41 -10.11 -14.47
CA THR A 93 -25.29 -11.05 -13.78
C THR A 93 -26.29 -10.29 -12.92
N GLU A 94 -27.57 -10.48 -13.20
CA GLU A 94 -28.67 -9.84 -12.45
C GLU A 94 -28.60 -10.25 -10.95
N GLY A 95 -28.77 -9.28 -10.06
CA GLY A 95 -28.77 -9.50 -8.60
C GLY A 95 -27.39 -9.47 -7.96
N LEU A 96 -26.28 -9.45 -8.71
CA LEU A 96 -24.98 -9.20 -8.14
C LEU A 96 -24.74 -7.69 -7.91
N PRO A 97 -24.01 -7.32 -6.84
CA PRO A 97 -23.70 -5.92 -6.55
C PRO A 97 -22.82 -5.28 -7.65
N HIS A 98 -23.00 -4.00 -7.87
CA HIS A 98 -22.15 -3.20 -8.75
C HIS A 98 -20.93 -2.68 -7.99
N VAL A 99 -19.74 -3.10 -8.38
CA VAL A 99 -18.48 -2.68 -7.77
C VAL A 99 -17.61 -1.96 -8.79
N LYS A 100 -17.14 -0.78 -8.41
CA LYS A 100 -16.18 0.00 -9.21
C LYS A 100 -14.75 -0.29 -8.78
N LEU A 101 -13.90 -0.69 -9.70
CA LEU A 101 -12.46 -0.81 -9.47
C LEU A 101 -11.74 0.41 -10.04
N LEU A 102 -11.11 1.18 -9.16
CA LEU A 102 -10.28 2.33 -9.50
C LEU A 102 -8.80 1.91 -9.49
N GLY A 103 -8.14 2.02 -10.63
CA GLY A 103 -6.71 1.73 -10.78
C GLY A 103 -5.85 2.96 -10.54
N THR A 104 -4.92 2.87 -9.61
CA THR A 104 -3.93 3.93 -9.35
C THR A 104 -2.51 3.55 -9.81
N GLY A 105 -2.32 2.30 -10.17
CA GLY A 105 -1.03 1.68 -10.43
C GLY A 105 -0.73 0.57 -9.41
N GLY A 106 0.55 0.19 -9.28
CA GLY A 106 0.98 -0.84 -8.35
C GLY A 106 0.92 -2.26 -8.91
N THR A 107 1.16 -3.25 -8.04
CA THR A 107 1.46 -4.63 -8.44
C THR A 107 0.25 -5.54 -8.57
N ILE A 108 -0.93 -5.11 -8.17
CA ILE A 108 -2.13 -5.95 -8.18
C ILE A 108 -2.61 -6.30 -9.60
N ALA A 109 -2.34 -5.39 -10.53
CA ALA A 109 -2.60 -5.56 -11.96
C ALA A 109 -1.38 -5.12 -12.77
N SER A 110 -0.21 -5.61 -12.39
CA SER A 110 1.05 -5.28 -13.06
C SER A 110 1.50 -6.41 -13.95
N ARG A 111 2.20 -6.06 -15.01
CA ARG A 111 2.89 -7.00 -15.89
C ARG A 111 4.39 -6.72 -15.89
N LEU A 112 5.16 -7.74 -16.20
CA LEU A 112 6.57 -7.56 -16.44
C LEU A 112 6.79 -6.79 -17.75
N ASP A 113 7.48 -5.66 -17.70
CA ASP A 113 8.08 -5.09 -18.89
C ASP A 113 9.31 -5.92 -19.25
N TYR A 114 9.16 -6.76 -20.24
CA TYR A 114 10.23 -7.63 -20.67
C TYR A 114 11.44 -6.88 -21.26
N ARG A 115 11.28 -5.61 -21.63
CA ARG A 115 12.38 -4.76 -22.10
C ARG A 115 13.31 -4.33 -20.97
N THR A 116 12.76 -4.00 -19.81
CA THR A 116 13.53 -3.49 -18.67
C THR A 116 13.65 -4.50 -17.53
N GLY A 117 12.90 -5.61 -17.60
CA GLY A 117 12.72 -6.52 -16.48
C GLY A 117 11.91 -5.92 -15.31
N ALA A 118 11.43 -4.68 -15.48
CA ALA A 118 10.65 -3.98 -14.48
C ALA A 118 9.17 -4.38 -14.52
N VAL A 119 8.52 -4.27 -13.39
CA VAL A 119 7.06 -4.45 -13.27
C VAL A 119 6.37 -3.15 -13.66
N ILE A 120 5.58 -3.17 -14.73
CA ILE A 120 4.79 -2.02 -15.18
C ILE A 120 3.34 -2.20 -14.73
N PRO A 121 2.72 -1.18 -14.13
CA PRO A 121 1.30 -1.18 -13.89
C PRO A 121 0.54 -1.28 -15.21
N ALA A 122 -0.20 -2.38 -15.41
CA ALA A 122 -1.10 -2.57 -16.54
C ALA A 122 -2.49 -2.85 -15.99
N PHE A 123 -3.47 -2.12 -16.49
CA PHE A 123 -4.81 -2.19 -15.95
C PHE A 123 -5.83 -1.88 -17.05
N SER A 124 -6.49 -2.91 -17.55
CA SER A 124 -7.75 -2.77 -18.26
C SER A 124 -8.79 -3.72 -17.66
N PRO A 125 -10.09 -3.43 -17.81
CA PRO A 125 -11.17 -4.29 -17.29
C PRO A 125 -11.10 -5.72 -17.81
N GLY A 126 -10.88 -5.86 -19.10
CA GLY A 126 -10.81 -7.15 -19.76
C GLY A 126 -9.57 -7.96 -19.43
N GLU A 127 -8.44 -7.30 -19.15
CA GLU A 127 -7.22 -7.95 -18.66
C GLU A 127 -7.43 -8.57 -17.28
N LEU A 128 -8.16 -7.88 -16.40
CA LEU A 128 -8.49 -8.40 -15.07
C LEU A 128 -9.40 -9.62 -15.11
N TYR A 129 -10.45 -9.57 -15.93
CA TYR A 129 -11.34 -10.72 -16.12
C TYR A 129 -10.61 -11.90 -16.75
N GLY A 130 -9.72 -11.63 -17.69
CA GLY A 130 -8.87 -12.67 -18.28
C GLY A 130 -7.92 -13.32 -17.27
N ALA A 131 -7.47 -12.57 -16.26
CA ALA A 131 -6.55 -13.05 -15.23
C ALA A 131 -7.25 -13.68 -14.02
N VAL A 132 -8.45 -13.20 -13.64
CA VAL A 132 -9.21 -13.63 -12.46
C VAL A 132 -10.70 -13.75 -12.84
N PRO A 133 -11.09 -14.79 -13.60
CA PRO A 133 -12.47 -14.93 -14.08
C PRO A 133 -13.50 -15.11 -12.96
N GLU A 134 -13.07 -15.56 -11.78
CA GLU A 134 -13.92 -15.72 -10.59
C GLU A 134 -14.55 -14.40 -10.09
N LEU A 135 -14.05 -13.26 -10.53
CA LEU A 135 -14.65 -11.96 -10.19
C LEU A 135 -16.08 -11.84 -10.70
N ALA A 136 -16.41 -12.50 -11.79
CA ALA A 136 -17.77 -12.51 -12.37
C ALA A 136 -18.82 -13.21 -11.49
N ASP A 137 -18.37 -14.09 -10.57
CA ASP A 137 -19.25 -14.74 -9.59
C ASP A 137 -19.47 -13.88 -8.34
N ILE A 138 -18.70 -12.80 -8.18
CA ILE A 138 -18.71 -11.95 -6.99
C ILE A 138 -19.51 -10.67 -7.22
N CYS A 139 -19.33 -10.01 -8.37
CA CYS A 139 -19.93 -8.71 -8.62
C CYS A 139 -20.06 -8.41 -10.11
N ASN A 140 -20.90 -7.44 -10.45
CA ASN A 140 -20.85 -6.75 -11.74
C ASN A 140 -19.75 -5.69 -11.65
N LEU A 141 -18.66 -5.91 -12.37
CA LEU A 141 -17.45 -5.11 -12.27
C LEU A 141 -17.41 -4.02 -13.33
N ASP A 142 -17.24 -2.78 -12.89
CA ASP A 142 -16.81 -1.68 -13.72
C ASP A 142 -15.41 -1.22 -13.31
N THR A 143 -14.59 -0.79 -14.25
CA THR A 143 -13.21 -0.41 -13.95
C THR A 143 -12.85 0.92 -14.58
N GLU A 144 -12.00 1.67 -13.91
CA GLU A 144 -11.46 2.92 -14.42
C GLU A 144 -10.00 3.09 -13.96
N LYS A 145 -9.12 3.38 -14.90
CA LYS A 145 -7.75 3.78 -14.61
C LYS A 145 -7.71 5.26 -14.31
N VAL A 146 -7.64 5.62 -13.04
CA VAL A 146 -7.58 7.03 -12.61
C VAL A 146 -6.20 7.62 -12.95
N PHE A 147 -5.13 6.88 -12.59
CA PHE A 147 -3.74 7.19 -12.95
C PHE A 147 -2.89 5.91 -12.88
N ALA A 148 -1.62 6.02 -13.24
CA ALA A 148 -0.68 4.88 -13.17
C ALA A 148 0.67 5.37 -12.63
N VAL A 149 0.77 5.40 -11.31
CA VAL A 149 1.98 5.81 -10.60
C VAL A 149 2.45 4.69 -9.65
N PHE A 150 3.73 4.59 -9.44
CA PHE A 150 4.23 3.80 -8.32
C PHE A 150 3.85 4.47 -7.01
N SER A 151 3.58 3.67 -5.99
CA SER A 151 3.03 4.20 -4.73
C SER A 151 3.94 5.21 -4.03
N GLU A 152 5.24 5.13 -4.19
CA GLU A 152 6.21 6.12 -3.68
C GLU A 152 6.08 7.49 -4.35
N ASN A 153 5.41 7.58 -5.49
CA ASN A 153 5.14 8.82 -6.22
C ASN A 153 3.74 9.38 -5.95
N MET A 154 2.98 8.75 -5.05
CA MET A 154 1.70 9.30 -4.59
C MET A 154 1.93 10.61 -3.83
N SER A 155 1.04 11.56 -4.03
CA SER A 155 1.08 12.88 -3.42
C SER A 155 -0.33 13.35 -3.03
N PRO A 156 -0.47 14.46 -2.32
CA PRO A 156 -1.78 15.03 -2.00
C PRO A 156 -2.70 15.26 -3.21
N LYS A 157 -2.12 15.54 -4.38
CA LYS A 157 -2.86 15.69 -5.63
C LYS A 157 -3.62 14.42 -6.01
N GLU A 158 -2.98 13.26 -5.86
CA GLU A 158 -3.59 11.96 -6.15
C GLU A 158 -4.66 11.61 -5.11
N TYR A 159 -4.45 11.93 -3.82
CA TYR A 159 -5.48 11.74 -2.78
C TYR A 159 -6.73 12.55 -3.06
N ILE A 160 -6.57 13.82 -3.43
CA ILE A 160 -7.67 14.73 -3.79
C ILE A 160 -8.44 14.22 -5.01
N ALA A 161 -7.72 13.75 -6.04
CA ALA A 161 -8.33 13.21 -7.25
C ALA A 161 -9.17 11.95 -6.95
N LEU A 162 -8.62 11.02 -6.14
CA LEU A 162 -9.35 9.83 -5.70
C LEU A 162 -10.57 10.17 -4.88
N ALA A 163 -10.46 11.08 -3.91
CA ALA A 163 -11.61 11.47 -3.07
C ALA A 163 -12.75 12.04 -3.89
N LYS A 164 -12.47 12.91 -4.87
CA LYS A 164 -13.47 13.44 -5.80
C LYS A 164 -14.12 12.33 -6.62
N LYS A 165 -13.30 11.44 -7.18
CA LYS A 165 -13.80 10.31 -7.99
C LYS A 165 -14.68 9.37 -7.18
N ILE A 166 -14.31 9.06 -5.93
CA ILE A 166 -15.14 8.29 -5.00
C ILE A 166 -16.52 8.93 -4.80
N GLY A 167 -16.56 10.26 -4.58
CA GLY A 167 -17.81 10.99 -4.43
C GLY A 167 -18.71 10.87 -5.68
N GLU A 168 -18.13 11.00 -6.88
CA GLU A 168 -18.84 10.82 -8.14
C GLU A 168 -19.44 9.42 -8.28
N GLU A 169 -18.64 8.37 -8.04
CA GLU A 169 -19.10 6.99 -8.16
C GLU A 169 -20.19 6.64 -7.15
N ILE A 170 -20.11 7.15 -5.93
CA ILE A 170 -21.18 6.97 -4.93
C ILE A 170 -22.49 7.61 -5.42
N GLN A 171 -22.43 8.80 -5.99
CA GLN A 171 -23.62 9.47 -6.54
C GLN A 171 -24.20 8.73 -7.76
N ASN A 172 -23.34 8.06 -8.54
CA ASN A 172 -23.74 7.21 -9.66
C ASN A 172 -24.43 5.90 -9.23
N GLY A 173 -24.50 5.61 -7.92
CA GLY A 173 -25.25 4.48 -7.39
C GLY A 173 -24.46 3.20 -7.23
N ILE A 174 -23.12 3.25 -7.24
CA ILE A 174 -22.27 2.07 -7.03
C ILE A 174 -22.49 1.44 -5.64
N ASP A 175 -22.39 0.12 -5.52
CA ASP A 175 -22.56 -0.60 -4.26
C ASP A 175 -21.28 -0.74 -3.44
N GLY A 176 -20.12 -0.56 -4.06
CA GLY A 176 -18.84 -0.56 -3.38
C GLY A 176 -17.71 -0.15 -4.31
N ILE A 177 -16.61 0.32 -3.74
CA ILE A 177 -15.44 0.75 -4.49
C ILE A 177 -14.21 -0.03 -4.03
N VAL A 178 -13.46 -0.56 -5.00
CA VAL A 178 -12.13 -1.14 -4.77
C VAL A 178 -11.09 -0.24 -5.41
N ILE A 179 -9.98 -0.01 -4.72
CA ILE A 179 -8.87 0.79 -5.22
C ILE A 179 -7.63 -0.09 -5.32
N GLY A 180 -7.19 -0.39 -6.54
CA GLY A 180 -5.94 -1.09 -6.79
C GLY A 180 -4.75 -0.16 -6.59
N HIS A 181 -3.86 -0.48 -5.65
CA HIS A 181 -2.80 0.41 -5.19
C HIS A 181 -1.47 -0.31 -4.94
N GLY A 182 -0.35 0.38 -5.10
CA GLY A 182 0.95 -0.11 -4.66
C GLY A 182 1.05 -0.16 -3.14
N THR A 183 1.72 -1.17 -2.59
CA THR A 183 1.65 -1.49 -1.16
C THR A 183 2.45 -0.55 -0.25
N ASP A 184 3.46 0.19 -0.77
CA ASP A 184 4.40 0.93 0.08
C ASP A 184 3.76 2.15 0.77
N THR A 185 2.89 2.88 0.08
CA THR A 185 2.15 4.03 0.64
C THR A 185 0.64 3.81 0.72
N LEU A 186 0.19 2.57 0.61
CA LEU A 186 -1.22 2.21 0.65
C LEU A 186 -1.89 2.68 1.95
N ALA A 187 -1.19 2.59 3.09
CA ALA A 187 -1.67 3.08 4.38
C ALA A 187 -1.90 4.60 4.39
N HIS A 188 -1.00 5.38 3.77
CA HIS A 188 -1.16 6.84 3.66
C HIS A 188 -2.39 7.20 2.83
N THR A 189 -2.57 6.55 1.68
CA THR A 189 -3.75 6.78 0.83
C THR A 189 -5.04 6.39 1.55
N ALA A 190 -5.05 5.27 2.27
CA ALA A 190 -6.21 4.84 3.06
C ALA A 190 -6.56 5.84 4.17
N ALA A 191 -5.57 6.37 4.87
CA ALA A 191 -5.77 7.43 5.86
C ALA A 191 -6.32 8.72 5.21
N ALA A 192 -5.73 9.15 4.09
CA ALA A 192 -6.18 10.34 3.37
C ALA A 192 -7.65 10.23 2.93
N LEU A 193 -8.02 9.11 2.34
CA LEU A 193 -9.39 8.87 1.89
C LEU A 193 -10.36 8.75 3.09
N THR A 194 -9.92 8.22 4.23
CA THR A 194 -10.76 8.20 5.45
C THR A 194 -11.12 9.61 5.91
N PHE A 195 -10.17 10.55 5.88
CA PHE A 195 -10.44 11.93 6.26
C PHE A 195 -11.20 12.71 5.19
N MET A 196 -10.88 12.49 3.93
CA MET A 196 -11.50 13.21 2.81
C MET A 196 -12.91 12.71 2.45
N CYS A 197 -13.22 11.43 2.73
CA CYS A 197 -14.50 10.81 2.38
C CYS A 197 -15.22 10.36 3.66
N GLN A 198 -16.05 11.22 4.20
CA GLN A 198 -16.78 10.96 5.45
C GLN A 198 -18.23 10.59 5.18
N ASN A 199 -18.88 10.00 6.17
CA ASN A 199 -20.27 9.58 6.08
C ASN A 199 -20.53 8.61 4.92
N LEU A 200 -19.63 7.64 4.74
CA LEU A 200 -19.70 6.69 3.64
C LEU A 200 -20.96 5.81 3.72
N PRO A 201 -21.73 5.69 2.63
CA PRO A 201 -22.86 4.75 2.56
C PRO A 201 -22.46 3.34 2.13
N VAL A 202 -21.28 3.18 1.51
CA VAL A 202 -20.77 1.93 0.94
C VAL A 202 -19.30 1.72 1.31
N PRO A 203 -18.80 0.47 1.30
CA PRO A 203 -17.39 0.19 1.56
C PRO A 203 -16.47 0.76 0.50
N ILE A 204 -15.30 1.24 0.93
CA ILE A 204 -14.17 1.59 0.07
C ILE A 204 -12.99 0.73 0.50
N VAL A 205 -12.50 -0.12 -0.40
CA VAL A 205 -11.50 -1.14 -0.08
C VAL A 205 -10.26 -0.95 -0.92
N LEU A 206 -9.16 -0.52 -0.31
CA LEU A 206 -7.86 -0.47 -0.95
C LEU A 206 -7.21 -1.85 -0.93
N VAL A 207 -6.57 -2.22 -2.02
CA VAL A 207 -5.95 -3.53 -2.17
C VAL A 207 -4.67 -3.45 -2.99
N GLY A 208 -3.71 -4.28 -2.63
CA GLY A 208 -2.45 -4.45 -3.35
C GLY A 208 -1.99 -5.90 -3.36
N SER A 209 -0.78 -6.14 -3.83
CA SER A 209 -0.13 -7.43 -3.71
C SER A 209 1.34 -7.29 -3.32
N GLN A 210 1.84 -8.23 -2.53
CA GLN A 210 3.26 -8.28 -2.16
C GLN A 210 4.11 -8.92 -3.27
N ARG A 211 3.49 -9.82 -4.03
CA ARG A 211 4.10 -10.41 -5.23
C ARG A 211 3.26 -10.03 -6.43
N SER A 212 3.92 -9.46 -7.43
CA SER A 212 3.27 -9.10 -8.68
C SER A 212 2.60 -10.32 -9.33
N SER A 213 1.55 -10.07 -10.08
CA SER A 213 0.70 -11.10 -10.70
C SER A 213 1.43 -11.98 -11.72
N ASP A 214 2.59 -11.55 -12.21
CA ASP A 214 3.46 -12.31 -13.12
C ASP A 214 4.36 -13.35 -12.42
N ARG A 215 4.37 -13.40 -11.09
CA ARG A 215 5.22 -14.28 -10.29
C ARG A 215 4.48 -15.48 -9.72
N PRO A 216 5.16 -16.63 -9.58
CA PRO A 216 4.59 -17.78 -8.88
C PRO A 216 4.18 -17.40 -7.45
N SER A 217 3.09 -18.00 -6.99
CA SER A 217 2.51 -17.74 -5.65
C SER A 217 2.18 -16.26 -5.40
N SER A 218 1.73 -15.55 -6.45
CA SER A 218 1.21 -14.19 -6.29
C SER A 218 -0.02 -14.20 -5.39
N ASP A 219 -0.11 -13.19 -4.54
CA ASP A 219 -1.27 -12.93 -3.69
C ASP A 219 -2.31 -12.01 -4.36
N ALA A 220 -2.04 -11.55 -5.59
CA ALA A 220 -2.84 -10.53 -6.25
C ALA A 220 -4.30 -10.97 -6.48
N ALA A 221 -4.50 -12.16 -7.05
CA ALA A 221 -5.85 -12.65 -7.38
C ALA A 221 -6.73 -12.83 -6.14
N LEU A 222 -6.18 -13.44 -5.08
CA LEU A 222 -6.94 -13.67 -3.83
C LEU A 222 -7.21 -12.37 -3.08
N ASN A 223 -6.22 -11.47 -2.97
CA ASN A 223 -6.44 -10.16 -2.37
C ASN A 223 -7.53 -9.39 -3.13
N LEU A 224 -7.51 -9.44 -4.47
CA LEU A 224 -8.53 -8.78 -5.30
C LEU A 224 -9.92 -9.39 -5.09
N MET A 225 -10.05 -10.72 -5.10
CA MET A 225 -11.33 -11.40 -4.82
C MET A 225 -11.85 -11.06 -3.43
N HIS A 226 -11.00 -11.04 -2.41
CA HIS A 226 -11.38 -10.63 -1.05
C HIS A 226 -11.84 -9.17 -1.00
N ALA A 227 -11.13 -8.26 -1.68
CA ALA A 227 -11.51 -6.86 -1.73
C ALA A 227 -12.85 -6.65 -2.45
N MET A 228 -13.09 -7.34 -3.56
CA MET A 228 -14.37 -7.30 -4.29
C MET A 228 -15.52 -7.86 -3.45
N THR A 229 -15.28 -8.98 -2.75
CA THR A 229 -16.26 -9.55 -1.80
C THR A 229 -16.60 -8.55 -0.69
N ALA A 230 -15.58 -7.90 -0.12
CA ALA A 230 -15.77 -6.90 0.92
C ALA A 230 -16.54 -5.67 0.41
N ALA A 231 -16.19 -5.18 -0.77
CA ALA A 231 -16.83 -4.02 -1.37
C ALA A 231 -18.29 -4.29 -1.78
N GLY A 232 -18.56 -5.44 -2.38
CA GLY A 232 -19.91 -5.78 -2.87
C GLY A 232 -20.84 -6.29 -1.78
N HIS A 233 -20.36 -7.15 -0.89
CA HIS A 233 -21.20 -7.89 0.06
C HIS A 233 -20.96 -7.54 1.53
N GLY A 234 -19.92 -6.78 1.85
CA GLY A 234 -19.62 -6.38 3.22
C GLY A 234 -20.57 -5.30 3.73
N ASP A 235 -20.89 -5.33 5.03
CA ASP A 235 -21.71 -4.32 5.70
C ASP A 235 -20.86 -3.15 6.28
N VAL A 236 -19.55 -3.27 6.27
CA VAL A 236 -18.63 -2.26 6.83
C VAL A 236 -18.42 -1.13 5.83
N ALA A 237 -19.14 -0.02 5.98
CA ALA A 237 -19.05 1.17 5.12
C ALA A 237 -17.96 2.14 5.62
N GLU A 238 -16.72 1.70 5.55
CA GLU A 238 -15.53 2.44 5.94
C GLU A 238 -14.47 2.39 4.81
N VAL A 239 -13.45 3.24 4.92
CA VAL A 239 -12.23 3.07 4.13
C VAL A 239 -11.35 2.00 4.79
N MET A 240 -11.10 0.92 4.07
CA MET A 240 -10.38 -0.24 4.58
C MET A 240 -9.25 -0.66 3.65
N VAL A 241 -8.26 -1.33 4.20
CA VAL A 241 -7.21 -2.04 3.46
C VAL A 241 -7.47 -3.54 3.56
N CYS A 242 -7.62 -4.20 2.41
CA CYS A 242 -7.79 -5.64 2.32
C CYS A 242 -6.49 -6.31 1.86
N MET A 243 -5.87 -7.07 2.76
CA MET A 243 -4.65 -7.81 2.48
C MET A 243 -4.69 -9.18 3.18
N PHE A 244 -3.79 -10.08 2.80
CA PHE A 244 -3.67 -11.39 3.43
C PHE A 244 -3.61 -11.31 4.97
N GLY A 245 -4.43 -12.13 5.61
CA GLY A 245 -4.35 -12.41 7.04
C GLY A 245 -3.19 -13.35 7.35
N PRO A 246 -3.26 -14.65 6.96
CA PRO A 246 -2.18 -15.60 7.12
C PRO A 246 -1.18 -15.55 5.95
N THR A 247 -0.16 -16.40 6.00
CA THR A 247 0.73 -16.65 4.85
C THR A 247 0.14 -17.67 3.86
N SER A 248 -0.89 -18.40 4.27
CA SER A 248 -1.69 -19.30 3.43
C SER A 248 -2.86 -18.57 2.77
N ASP A 249 -3.48 -19.22 1.78
CA ASP A 249 -4.56 -18.65 0.97
C ASP A 249 -5.95 -18.81 1.63
N GLU A 250 -6.05 -18.69 2.95
CA GLU A 250 -7.29 -18.99 3.69
C GLU A 250 -8.24 -17.79 3.77
N TYR A 251 -7.72 -16.63 4.22
CA TYR A 251 -8.54 -15.43 4.42
C TYR A 251 -7.74 -14.13 4.32
N GLY A 252 -8.43 -13.04 4.12
CA GLY A 252 -7.89 -11.67 4.23
C GLY A 252 -8.40 -10.96 5.47
N PHE A 253 -7.65 -9.96 5.93
CA PHE A 253 -8.11 -9.00 6.91
C PHE A 253 -8.55 -7.69 6.25
N LEU A 254 -9.59 -7.09 6.82
CA LEU A 254 -10.00 -5.72 6.55
C LEU A 254 -9.49 -4.84 7.69
N HIS A 255 -8.51 -4.03 7.39
CA HIS A 255 -7.90 -3.09 8.32
C HIS A 255 -8.51 -1.70 8.13
N ARG A 256 -8.85 -0.99 9.21
CA ARG A 256 -9.24 0.43 9.12
C ARG A 256 -8.13 1.27 8.51
N GLY A 257 -8.47 2.16 7.59
CA GLY A 257 -7.51 2.98 6.85
C GLY A 257 -6.63 3.87 7.73
N THR A 258 -7.10 4.25 8.90
CA THR A 258 -6.37 5.08 9.86
C THR A 258 -5.47 4.31 10.83
N ARG A 259 -5.60 2.97 10.87
CA ARG A 259 -4.89 2.10 11.82
C ARG A 259 -3.98 1.07 11.17
N VAL A 260 -3.96 1.02 9.85
CA VAL A 260 -3.20 0.02 9.13
C VAL A 260 -1.76 0.49 8.88
N ARG A 261 -0.81 -0.44 9.00
CA ARG A 261 0.60 -0.20 8.65
C ARG A 261 1.21 -1.41 7.97
N LYS A 262 2.06 -1.16 6.95
CA LYS A 262 2.93 -2.17 6.35
C LYS A 262 4.12 -2.39 7.27
N MET A 263 4.24 -3.60 7.84
CA MET A 263 5.23 -3.92 8.87
C MET A 263 6.45 -4.68 8.35
N HIS A 264 6.40 -5.19 7.14
CA HIS A 264 7.50 -5.91 6.51
C HIS A 264 7.59 -5.57 5.03
N SER A 265 8.79 -5.48 4.48
CA SER A 265 9.03 -5.06 3.09
C SER A 265 8.49 -6.05 2.04
N SER A 266 8.40 -7.34 2.33
CA SER A 266 8.09 -8.38 1.34
C SER A 266 7.27 -9.57 1.84
N TYR A 267 6.91 -9.62 3.12
CA TYR A 267 6.15 -10.74 3.69
C TYR A 267 4.68 -10.68 3.24
N ARG A 268 4.06 -11.81 2.88
CA ARG A 268 2.67 -11.82 2.37
C ARG A 268 1.68 -11.29 3.38
N SER A 269 1.78 -11.72 4.64
CA SER A 269 0.99 -11.23 5.77
C SER A 269 1.67 -10.03 6.44
N THR A 270 1.91 -8.96 5.70
CA THR A 270 2.74 -7.84 6.16
C THR A 270 1.94 -6.70 6.80
N PHE A 271 0.67 -6.55 6.46
CA PHE A 271 -0.15 -5.47 7.02
C PHE A 271 -0.65 -5.82 8.42
N ARG A 272 -0.67 -4.84 9.29
CA ARG A 272 -1.16 -4.96 10.68
C ARG A 272 -2.07 -3.79 11.02
N THR A 273 -3.09 -4.08 11.81
CA THR A 273 -3.83 -3.05 12.54
C THR A 273 -3.06 -2.72 13.81
N ILE A 274 -2.75 -1.45 14.03
CA ILE A 274 -1.93 -0.99 15.14
C ILE A 274 -2.81 -0.38 16.24
N GLY A 275 -2.61 -0.79 17.49
CA GLY A 275 -3.36 -0.31 18.65
C GLY A 275 -4.85 -0.70 18.63
N ASP A 276 -5.21 -1.64 17.77
CA ASP A 276 -6.56 -2.17 17.57
C ASP A 276 -6.51 -3.55 16.92
N THR A 277 -7.67 -4.12 16.54
CA THR A 277 -7.79 -5.35 15.76
C THR A 277 -8.39 -5.06 14.37
N PRO A 278 -8.16 -5.91 13.36
CA PRO A 278 -8.84 -5.78 12.07
C PRO A 278 -10.36 -5.65 12.24
N VAL A 279 -10.99 -4.78 11.46
CA VAL A 279 -12.44 -4.53 11.59
C VAL A 279 -13.27 -5.72 11.15
N ALA A 280 -12.79 -6.48 10.16
CA ALA A 280 -13.43 -7.70 9.68
C ALA A 280 -12.41 -8.68 9.10
N THR A 281 -12.86 -9.91 8.93
CA THR A 281 -12.18 -10.98 8.19
C THR A 281 -13.00 -11.29 6.95
N VAL A 282 -12.35 -11.59 5.83
CA VAL A 282 -13.00 -11.98 4.60
C VAL A 282 -12.42 -13.29 4.07
N ASP A 283 -13.29 -14.23 3.74
CA ASP A 283 -12.93 -15.47 3.06
C ASP A 283 -13.99 -15.88 2.02
N ARG A 284 -13.60 -16.76 1.08
CA ARG A 284 -14.49 -17.19 -0.02
C ARG A 284 -15.69 -18.00 0.43
N LYS A 285 -15.67 -18.64 1.59
CA LYS A 285 -16.74 -19.55 2.06
C LYS A 285 -17.74 -18.83 2.96
N ARG A 286 -17.23 -17.96 3.85
CA ARG A 286 -18.03 -17.27 4.87
C ARG A 286 -18.38 -15.84 4.47
N GLY A 287 -17.74 -15.32 3.41
CA GLY A 287 -17.88 -13.92 3.03
C GLY A 287 -17.17 -12.99 4.01
N VAL A 288 -17.80 -11.86 4.34
CA VAL A 288 -17.25 -10.85 5.27
C VAL A 288 -17.84 -11.06 6.65
N VAL A 289 -16.96 -11.27 7.63
CA VAL A 289 -17.33 -11.47 9.03
C VAL A 289 -16.72 -10.32 9.86
N PRO A 290 -17.53 -9.42 10.41
CA PRO A 290 -17.05 -8.37 11.30
C PRO A 290 -16.37 -8.97 12.54
N ASN A 291 -15.22 -8.39 12.94
CA ASN A 291 -14.50 -8.76 14.16
C ASN A 291 -14.80 -7.80 15.31
N LYS A 292 -15.63 -6.78 15.06
CA LYS A 292 -16.00 -5.73 16.00
C LYS A 292 -17.52 -5.55 16.05
N GLU A 293 -18.01 -5.09 17.19
CA GLU A 293 -19.41 -4.72 17.38
C GLU A 293 -19.74 -3.32 16.88
N VAL A 294 -18.73 -2.45 16.80
CA VAL A 294 -18.91 -1.03 16.41
C VAL A 294 -18.13 -0.73 15.14
N TYR A 295 -18.87 -0.47 14.08
CA TYR A 295 -18.36 -0.02 12.77
C TYR A 295 -19.48 0.76 12.04
N ASN A 296 -19.13 1.47 10.97
CA ASN A 296 -20.12 2.16 10.13
C ASN A 296 -20.82 1.16 9.22
N HIS A 297 -22.13 1.07 9.33
CA HIS A 297 -22.93 0.17 8.52
C HIS A 297 -23.20 0.74 7.13
N ARG A 298 -23.39 -0.15 6.17
CA ARG A 298 -23.87 0.19 4.82
C ARG A 298 -25.25 0.88 4.93
N ARG A 299 -25.50 1.87 4.08
CA ARG A 299 -26.76 2.63 4.06
C ARG A 299 -27.30 2.79 2.66
N ALA A 300 -28.63 2.96 2.57
CA ALA A 300 -29.30 3.18 1.29
C ALA A 300 -29.19 4.63 0.80
N ASP A 301 -29.09 5.60 1.72
CA ASP A 301 -28.84 6.99 1.33
C ASP A 301 -27.44 7.18 0.74
N ARG A 302 -27.28 8.18 -0.11
CA ARG A 302 -26.01 8.48 -0.80
C ARG A 302 -25.39 9.78 -0.31
N ASP A 303 -25.75 10.22 0.89
CA ASP A 303 -25.23 11.44 1.51
C ASP A 303 -23.80 11.21 2.01
N VAL A 304 -22.83 11.39 1.14
CA VAL A 304 -21.40 11.33 1.41
C VAL A 304 -20.82 12.75 1.50
N LYS A 305 -19.97 12.98 2.49
CA LYS A 305 -19.27 14.25 2.64
C LYS A 305 -17.85 14.14 2.09
N ILE A 306 -17.57 14.84 0.99
CA ILE A 306 -16.24 14.87 0.35
C ILE A 306 -15.55 16.18 0.71
N ILE A 307 -14.38 16.09 1.39
CA ILE A 307 -13.55 17.23 1.81
C ILE A 307 -12.14 17.04 1.21
N PRO A 308 -11.95 17.28 -0.08
CA PRO A 308 -10.75 16.94 -0.81
C PRO A 308 -9.71 18.08 -0.71
N THR A 309 -9.25 18.36 0.50
CA THR A 309 -8.30 19.43 0.81
C THR A 309 -7.01 18.86 1.38
N PHE A 310 -5.89 19.53 1.14
CA PHE A 310 -4.61 19.17 1.75
C PHE A 310 -3.62 20.34 1.60
N ASP A 311 -2.91 20.68 2.66
CA ASP A 311 -1.73 21.52 2.62
C ASP A 311 -0.48 20.61 2.67
N ASP A 312 0.37 20.69 1.66
CA ASP A 312 1.56 19.85 1.53
C ASP A 312 2.78 20.37 2.32
N ARG A 313 2.63 21.53 2.99
CA ARG A 313 3.66 22.11 3.87
C ARG A 313 3.67 21.48 5.25
N VAL A 314 3.61 20.16 5.31
CA VAL A 314 3.67 19.34 6.53
C VAL A 314 4.83 18.35 6.43
N ALA A 315 5.52 18.11 7.54
CA ALA A 315 6.61 17.14 7.60
C ALA A 315 6.49 16.22 8.83
N ILE A 316 7.01 14.99 8.70
CA ILE A 316 7.28 14.11 9.84
C ILE A 316 8.75 14.26 10.21
N LEU A 317 9.03 14.57 11.47
CA LEU A 317 10.37 14.57 12.04
C LEU A 317 10.54 13.35 12.95
N TYR A 318 11.20 12.33 12.41
CA TYR A 318 11.64 11.17 13.20
C TYR A 318 12.80 11.60 14.08
N TYR A 319 12.57 11.74 15.39
CA TYR A 319 13.60 12.15 16.34
C TYR A 319 14.65 11.03 16.53
N TYR A 320 15.91 11.43 16.58
CA TYR A 320 17.05 10.55 16.88
C TYR A 320 18.05 11.23 17.83
N PRO A 321 18.77 10.46 18.67
CA PRO A 321 19.80 11.03 19.55
C PRO A 321 20.85 11.81 18.77
N GLY A 322 21.10 13.06 19.19
CA GLY A 322 22.04 13.96 18.49
C GLY A 322 21.40 14.81 17.38
N MET A 323 20.08 14.72 17.17
CA MET A 323 19.37 15.64 16.26
C MET A 323 19.63 17.09 16.63
N LYS A 324 19.93 17.91 15.64
CA LYS A 324 20.25 19.33 15.77
C LYS A 324 19.04 20.22 15.50
N PRO A 325 18.92 21.38 16.15
CA PRO A 325 17.82 22.33 15.92
C PRO A 325 17.69 22.82 14.49
N ASP A 326 18.80 22.95 13.75
CA ASP A 326 18.84 23.42 12.37
C ASP A 326 17.97 22.58 11.41
N VAL A 327 17.70 21.32 11.71
CA VAL A 327 16.76 20.47 10.95
C VAL A 327 15.34 21.04 10.99
N LEU A 328 14.86 21.43 12.18
CA LEU A 328 13.56 22.06 12.34
C LEU A 328 13.56 23.48 11.79
N ASP A 329 14.61 24.26 12.08
CA ASP A 329 14.75 25.63 11.59
C ASP A 329 14.70 25.70 10.07
N ALA A 330 15.34 24.76 9.38
CA ALA A 330 15.30 24.68 7.91
C ALA A 330 13.87 24.46 7.38
N LEU A 331 13.05 23.65 8.03
CA LEU A 331 11.66 23.45 7.64
C LEU A 331 10.83 24.74 7.87
N VAL A 332 10.97 25.35 9.04
CA VAL A 332 10.30 26.61 9.39
C VAL A 332 10.65 27.72 8.40
N ASP A 333 11.93 27.87 8.06
CA ASP A 333 12.42 28.91 7.14
C ASP A 333 12.01 28.65 5.68
N ASN A 334 11.73 27.38 5.31
CA ASN A 334 11.15 27.01 4.04
C ASN A 334 9.60 27.04 4.04
N GLY A 335 8.97 27.57 5.09
CA GLY A 335 7.55 27.85 5.14
C GLY A 335 6.66 26.64 5.43
N TYR A 336 7.18 25.58 6.07
CA TYR A 336 6.36 24.50 6.57
C TYR A 336 5.41 25.00 7.64
N GLN A 337 4.14 24.57 7.55
CA GLN A 337 3.04 25.00 8.41
C GLN A 337 2.71 23.96 9.49
N GLY A 338 3.12 22.71 9.29
CA GLY A 338 2.84 21.62 10.21
C GLY A 338 4.01 20.67 10.40
N ILE A 339 4.26 20.27 11.65
CA ILE A 339 5.27 19.28 12.02
C ILE A 339 4.61 18.17 12.85
N VAL A 340 4.76 16.96 12.41
CA VAL A 340 4.47 15.76 13.22
C VAL A 340 5.79 15.24 13.75
N TRP A 341 5.99 15.34 15.04
CA TRP A 341 7.10 14.74 15.74
C TRP A 341 6.86 13.24 15.95
N ASP A 342 7.79 12.41 15.56
CA ASP A 342 7.85 11.01 15.94
C ASP A 342 8.89 10.85 17.04
N GLY A 343 8.43 11.01 18.29
CA GLY A 343 9.29 11.13 19.49
C GLY A 343 9.60 9.79 20.13
N THR A 344 10.60 9.76 20.98
CA THR A 344 10.96 8.55 21.73
C THR A 344 10.02 8.29 22.90
N GLY A 345 9.82 7.01 23.24
CA GLY A 345 9.05 6.59 24.42
C GLY A 345 7.64 7.17 24.46
N LEU A 346 7.35 8.00 25.44
CA LEU A 346 6.05 8.65 25.63
C LEU A 346 5.91 10.00 24.88
N GLY A 347 6.75 10.25 23.89
CA GLY A 347 6.75 11.48 23.11
C GLY A 347 7.79 12.49 23.58
N HIS A 348 9.07 12.15 23.46
CA HIS A 348 10.16 13.00 23.92
C HIS A 348 11.17 13.29 22.81
N VAL A 349 11.73 14.49 22.85
CA VAL A 349 12.91 14.93 22.12
C VAL A 349 13.87 15.58 23.11
N ASN A 350 15.14 15.75 22.74
CA ASN A 350 16.13 16.33 23.66
C ASN A 350 15.89 17.82 23.91
N ARG A 351 16.39 18.30 25.06
CA ARG A 351 16.25 19.71 25.47
C ARG A 351 16.93 20.70 24.52
N GLY A 352 17.93 20.24 23.76
CA GLY A 352 18.58 21.09 22.76
C GLY A 352 17.68 21.51 21.60
N MET A 353 16.50 20.88 21.44
CA MET A 353 15.49 21.25 20.44
C MET A 353 14.52 22.35 20.93
N PHE A 354 14.51 22.67 22.22
CA PHE A 354 13.46 23.47 22.85
C PHE A 354 13.34 24.88 22.24
N ASP A 355 14.45 25.56 21.98
CA ASP A 355 14.42 26.90 21.40
C ASP A 355 13.91 26.90 19.95
N ALA A 356 14.28 25.92 19.16
CA ALA A 356 13.77 25.76 17.79
C ALA A 356 12.27 25.42 17.79
N ILE A 357 11.82 24.58 18.72
CA ILE A 357 10.40 24.23 18.89
C ILE A 357 9.60 25.49 19.28
N GLN A 358 10.09 26.28 20.23
CA GLN A 358 9.46 27.54 20.61
C GLN A 358 9.40 28.50 19.42
N ARG A 359 10.53 28.68 18.70
CA ARG A 359 10.57 29.49 17.48
C ARG A 359 9.57 29.04 16.42
N ALA A 360 9.44 27.74 16.19
CA ALA A 360 8.43 27.18 15.26
C ALA A 360 7.00 27.54 15.68
N THR A 361 6.69 27.41 16.97
CA THR A 361 5.40 27.80 17.54
C THR A 361 5.13 29.30 17.40
N ASP A 362 6.11 30.15 17.68
CA ASP A 362 6.01 31.60 17.54
C ASP A 362 5.82 32.05 16.08
N LYS A 363 6.29 31.23 15.12
CA LYS A 363 6.07 31.39 13.67
C LYS A 363 4.72 30.85 13.20
N GLY A 364 3.89 30.31 14.11
CA GLY A 364 2.58 29.77 13.81
C GLY A 364 2.57 28.33 13.30
N VAL A 365 3.71 27.63 13.35
CA VAL A 365 3.78 26.22 12.92
C VAL A 365 3.02 25.32 13.91
N HIS A 366 2.13 24.49 13.38
CA HIS A 366 1.37 23.52 14.15
C HIS A 366 2.20 22.29 14.45
N GLN A 367 2.39 21.92 15.70
CA GLN A 367 3.28 20.84 16.12
C GLN A 367 2.53 19.78 16.91
N TYR A 368 2.58 18.52 16.45
CA TYR A 368 1.92 17.38 17.09
C TYR A 368 2.94 16.28 17.39
N MET A 369 2.79 15.62 18.55
CA MET A 369 3.66 14.53 18.99
C MET A 369 3.02 13.18 18.81
N THR A 370 3.68 12.28 18.11
CA THR A 370 3.44 10.84 18.03
C THR A 370 4.60 10.07 18.63
N VAL A 371 4.57 8.74 18.62
CA VAL A 371 5.57 7.92 19.28
C VAL A 371 6.16 6.84 18.37
N GLN A 372 7.49 6.75 18.35
CA GLN A 372 8.27 5.77 17.57
C GLN A 372 8.00 4.32 17.97
N THR A 373 7.46 4.11 19.15
CA THR A 373 7.11 2.77 19.65
C THR A 373 5.99 2.10 18.85
N ILE A 374 5.32 2.85 17.95
CA ILE A 374 4.19 2.43 17.11
C ILE A 374 2.92 2.17 17.92
N TRP A 375 3.00 1.38 18.99
CA TRP A 375 1.93 1.14 19.95
C TRP A 375 2.08 2.06 21.15
N GLY A 376 0.95 2.42 21.75
CA GLY A 376 0.89 3.26 22.93
C GLY A 376 0.57 4.73 22.60
N TYR A 377 0.76 5.57 23.57
CA TYR A 377 0.28 6.96 23.55
C TYR A 377 1.41 7.96 23.75
N ALA A 378 1.32 9.11 23.12
CA ALA A 378 2.08 10.30 23.49
C ALA A 378 1.60 10.82 24.86
N HIS A 379 2.13 10.24 25.94
CA HIS A 379 1.80 10.61 27.33
C HIS A 379 2.79 11.63 27.90
N MET A 380 2.81 12.83 27.31
CA MET A 380 3.78 13.88 27.60
C MET A 380 3.66 14.46 29.03
N PHE A 381 2.60 14.13 29.76
CA PHE A 381 2.38 14.60 31.13
C PHE A 381 3.23 13.90 32.21
N VAL A 382 3.84 12.76 31.87
CA VAL A 382 4.53 11.91 32.85
C VAL A 382 5.85 12.51 33.31
N TYR A 383 6.65 13.00 32.37
CA TYR A 383 7.98 13.57 32.65
C TYR A 383 8.02 15.09 32.48
N ASP A 384 8.96 15.75 33.14
CA ASP A 384 9.19 17.21 33.07
C ASP A 384 9.45 17.67 31.63
N THR A 385 10.31 16.95 30.89
CA THR A 385 10.63 17.26 29.50
C THR A 385 9.41 17.22 28.59
N GLY A 386 8.46 16.31 28.80
CA GLY A 386 7.22 16.27 28.07
C GLY A 386 6.34 17.52 28.34
N ARG A 387 6.25 17.92 29.59
CA ARG A 387 5.54 19.15 29.99
C ARG A 387 6.19 20.40 29.41
N ASP A 388 7.52 20.47 29.49
CA ASP A 388 8.29 21.57 28.89
C ASP A 388 8.04 21.70 27.36
N LEU A 389 7.86 20.58 26.65
CA LEU A 389 7.52 20.56 25.22
C LEU A 389 6.09 21.05 24.96
N MET A 390 5.14 20.65 25.81
CA MET A 390 3.75 21.11 25.73
C MET A 390 3.65 22.62 25.99
N ASP A 391 4.37 23.13 26.98
CA ASP A 391 4.47 24.58 27.26
C ASP A 391 5.01 25.37 26.07
N ARG A 392 5.80 24.72 25.20
CA ARG A 392 6.31 25.28 23.94
C ARG A 392 5.41 25.05 22.75
N GLY A 393 4.20 24.53 22.98
CA GLY A 393 3.14 24.43 21.98
C GLY A 393 3.08 23.12 21.21
N ILE A 394 3.82 22.08 21.60
CA ILE A 394 3.61 20.72 21.07
C ILE A 394 2.34 20.12 21.67
N ILE A 395 1.52 19.52 20.83
CA ILE A 395 0.25 18.90 21.22
C ILE A 395 0.39 17.39 21.08
N PRO A 396 0.13 16.59 22.16
CA PRO A 396 0.14 15.13 22.05
C PRO A 396 -1.02 14.65 21.16
N ALA A 397 -0.70 13.80 20.19
CA ALA A 397 -1.66 13.24 19.24
C ALA A 397 -2.29 11.90 19.70
N GLY A 398 -2.20 11.59 20.99
CA GLY A 398 -2.73 10.35 21.56
C GLY A 398 -1.98 9.13 21.05
N ASN A 399 -2.71 8.12 20.56
CA ASN A 399 -2.15 6.91 19.95
C ASN A 399 -2.27 6.92 18.42
N MET A 400 -2.32 8.11 17.81
CA MET A 400 -2.32 8.24 16.35
C MET A 400 -0.97 7.81 15.79
N LEU A 401 -0.97 7.04 14.69
CA LEU A 401 0.25 6.70 13.96
C LEU A 401 0.87 7.95 13.33
N ALA A 402 2.18 8.02 13.26
CA ALA A 402 2.88 9.20 12.72
C ALA A 402 2.46 9.54 11.28
N GLU A 403 2.35 8.53 10.42
CA GLU A 403 1.87 8.71 9.05
C GLU A 403 0.40 9.15 8.99
N THR A 404 -0.45 8.64 9.88
CA THR A 404 -1.86 9.05 9.98
C THR A 404 -1.97 10.50 10.49
N ALA A 405 -1.15 10.88 11.46
CA ALA A 405 -1.08 12.25 11.98
C ALA A 405 -0.60 13.24 10.91
N TYR A 406 0.39 12.86 10.11
CA TYR A 406 0.87 13.64 8.97
C TYR A 406 -0.26 13.91 7.97
N ILE A 407 -0.97 12.85 7.58
CA ILE A 407 -2.09 12.96 6.64
C ILE A 407 -3.22 13.83 7.25
N LYS A 408 -3.57 13.60 8.52
CA LYS A 408 -4.63 14.37 9.18
C LYS A 408 -4.27 15.85 9.31
N LEU A 409 -3.01 16.16 9.64
CA LEU A 409 -2.53 17.53 9.76
C LEU A 409 -2.56 18.26 8.40
N GLY A 410 -2.07 17.61 7.34
CA GLY A 410 -2.15 18.16 5.98
C GLY A 410 -3.60 18.40 5.52
N TRP A 411 -4.50 17.47 5.83
CA TRP A 411 -5.93 17.61 5.54
C TRP A 411 -6.58 18.72 6.38
N ALA A 412 -6.22 18.88 7.65
CA ALA A 412 -6.73 19.94 8.51
C ALA A 412 -6.27 21.32 8.05
N LEU A 413 -4.95 21.45 7.75
CA LEU A 413 -4.36 22.70 7.26
C LEU A 413 -4.89 23.10 5.87
N GLY A 414 -5.31 22.14 5.05
CA GLY A 414 -6.01 22.41 3.80
C GLY A 414 -7.41 23.03 3.98
N GLN A 415 -7.94 23.08 5.19
CA GLN A 415 -9.24 23.68 5.53
C GLN A 415 -9.11 25.00 6.26
N THR A 416 -8.17 25.09 7.20
CA THR A 416 -7.97 26.27 8.06
C THR A 416 -6.54 26.30 8.58
N HIS A 417 -6.03 27.52 8.87
CA HIS A 417 -4.77 27.74 9.59
C HIS A 417 -5.02 28.29 11.03
N ASP A 418 -6.28 28.44 11.45
CA ASP A 418 -6.58 28.84 12.82
C ASP A 418 -6.13 27.75 13.80
N ARG A 419 -5.39 28.16 14.84
CA ARG A 419 -4.72 27.22 15.75
C ARG A 419 -5.71 26.34 16.52
N GLU A 420 -6.81 26.92 17.01
CA GLU A 420 -7.79 26.16 17.78
C GLU A 420 -8.66 25.29 16.87
N GLU A 421 -8.99 25.75 15.67
CA GLU A 421 -9.72 24.95 14.69
C GLU A 421 -8.90 23.74 14.25
N VAL A 422 -7.61 23.93 13.88
CA VAL A 422 -6.71 22.81 13.50
C VAL A 422 -6.56 21.83 14.66
N LYS A 423 -6.39 22.31 15.89
CA LYS A 423 -6.31 21.46 17.08
C LYS A 423 -7.60 20.65 17.29
N ASN A 424 -8.75 21.28 17.14
CA ASN A 424 -10.05 20.60 17.25
C ASN A 424 -10.19 19.52 16.18
N ILE A 425 -9.83 19.80 14.92
CA ILE A 425 -9.85 18.81 13.85
C ILE A 425 -8.89 17.66 14.18
N MET A 426 -7.66 17.97 14.59
CA MET A 426 -6.64 16.97 14.88
C MET A 426 -7.03 16.03 16.03
N LEU A 427 -7.63 16.55 17.08
CA LEU A 427 -7.96 15.78 18.29
C LEU A 427 -9.36 15.17 18.28
N THR A 428 -10.21 15.51 17.32
CA THR A 428 -11.53 14.89 17.14
C THR A 428 -11.39 13.66 16.25
N PRO A 429 -11.67 12.44 16.75
CA PRO A 429 -11.60 11.22 15.94
C PRO A 429 -12.62 11.25 14.80
N VAL A 430 -12.16 10.91 13.58
CA VAL A 430 -13.01 10.72 12.40
C VAL A 430 -13.37 9.24 12.26
N ASN A 431 -12.37 8.37 12.33
CA ASN A 431 -12.57 6.91 12.28
C ASN A 431 -11.48 6.17 13.06
N SER A 432 -11.54 6.28 14.39
CA SER A 432 -10.69 5.52 15.32
C SER A 432 -9.17 5.78 15.22
N GLU A 433 -8.71 6.85 14.56
CA GLU A 433 -7.29 7.22 14.52
C GLU A 433 -6.75 7.64 15.90
N ILE A 434 -7.62 8.10 16.78
CA ILE A 434 -7.36 8.29 18.21
C ILE A 434 -8.39 7.47 18.98
N THR A 435 -7.94 6.70 19.96
CA THR A 435 -8.81 5.95 20.83
C THR A 435 -8.50 6.29 22.29
N PRO A 436 -9.50 6.31 23.19
CA PRO A 436 -9.26 6.59 24.61
C PRO A 436 -8.50 5.45 25.31
N ARG A 437 -8.54 4.25 24.72
CA ARG A 437 -7.90 3.04 25.26
C ARG A 437 -7.62 2.05 24.12
N GLU A 438 -6.43 1.51 24.10
CA GLU A 438 -6.12 0.36 23.24
C GLU A 438 -6.73 -0.92 23.84
N PRO A 439 -7.30 -1.81 23.02
CA PRO A 439 -7.76 -3.11 23.50
C PRO A 439 -6.55 -3.96 23.95
N TYR A 440 -6.76 -4.84 24.90
CA TYR A 440 -5.68 -5.68 25.46
C TYR A 440 -4.97 -6.55 24.40
N ASN A 441 -5.67 -6.89 23.31
CA ASN A 441 -5.14 -7.66 22.19
C ASN A 441 -4.65 -6.76 21.03
N GLY A 442 -4.70 -5.43 21.16
CA GLY A 442 -4.25 -4.47 20.14
C GLY A 442 -2.73 -4.39 19.97
N TYR A 443 -1.98 -4.90 20.95
CA TYR A 443 -0.51 -5.01 20.91
C TYR A 443 -0.02 -6.31 20.28
N LEU A 444 -0.88 -7.21 19.86
CA LEU A 444 -0.46 -8.45 19.25
C LEU A 444 0.19 -8.16 17.89
N VAL A 445 1.49 -8.36 17.82
CA VAL A 445 2.25 -8.34 16.56
C VAL A 445 1.74 -9.41 15.61
N TYR A 446 1.24 -10.51 16.18
CA TYR A 446 0.63 -11.61 15.48
C TYR A 446 -0.86 -11.34 15.23
N GLN A 447 -1.24 -11.13 13.99
CA GLN A 447 -2.62 -10.97 13.53
C GLN A 447 -2.95 -11.95 12.39
N GLY A 448 -2.54 -13.19 12.55
CA GLY A 448 -2.68 -14.25 11.56
C GLY A 448 -1.37 -14.69 10.92
N GLY A 449 -1.35 -15.87 10.31
CA GLY A 449 -0.22 -16.33 9.49
C GLY A 449 0.53 -17.54 10.00
N VAL A 450 0.31 -18.00 11.23
CA VAL A 450 0.88 -19.25 11.76
C VAL A 450 -0.25 -20.09 12.34
N PRO A 451 -0.74 -21.12 11.62
CA PRO A 451 -1.91 -21.91 12.01
C PRO A 451 -1.82 -22.48 13.44
N GLU A 452 -0.64 -22.91 13.85
CA GLU A 452 -0.40 -23.46 15.20
C GLU A 452 -0.61 -22.43 16.30
N VAL A 453 -0.22 -21.17 16.05
CA VAL A 453 -0.44 -20.06 16.99
C VAL A 453 -1.91 -19.67 17.02
N GLU A 454 -2.58 -19.65 15.88
CA GLU A 454 -4.03 -19.41 15.82
C GLU A 454 -4.82 -20.48 16.58
N GLU A 455 -4.45 -21.74 16.42
CA GLU A 455 -5.05 -22.85 17.15
C GLU A 455 -4.80 -22.73 18.65
N PHE A 456 -3.58 -22.38 19.05
CA PHE A 456 -3.23 -22.13 20.46
C PHE A 456 -4.05 -20.99 21.04
N VAL A 457 -4.13 -19.84 20.36
CA VAL A 457 -4.92 -18.68 20.79
C VAL A 457 -6.38 -19.05 20.94
N ARG A 458 -6.98 -19.77 19.98
CA ARG A 458 -8.35 -20.27 20.07
C ARG A 458 -8.59 -21.21 21.25
N LYS A 459 -7.59 -21.99 21.65
CA LYS A 459 -7.69 -22.90 22.81
C LYS A 459 -7.61 -22.16 24.14
N VAL A 460 -6.82 -21.10 24.21
CA VAL A 460 -6.62 -20.32 25.45
C VAL A 460 -7.78 -19.35 25.71
N HIS A 461 -8.47 -18.91 24.68
CA HIS A 461 -9.60 -17.96 24.77
C HIS A 461 -10.99 -18.64 24.77
N LYS A 462 -11.04 -19.96 24.91
CA LYS A 462 -12.26 -20.70 25.23
C LYS A 462 -12.41 -20.85 26.75
#